data_a93ac1841391536888d6137bf84e69a8
#
_entry.id   a93ac1841391536888d6137bf84e69a8
#
_cell.length_a   1.000
_cell.length_b   1.000
_cell.length_c   1.000
_cell.angle_alpha   90.00
_cell.angle_beta   90.00
_cell.angle_gamma   90.00
#
_symmetry.space_group_name_H-M   'P 1'
#
loop_
_entity.id
_entity.type
_entity.pdbx_description
1 polymer ?
#
loop_
_entity_poly.entity_id
_entity_poly.type
_entity_poly.pdbx_seq_one_letter_code
_entity_poly.pdbx_strand_id
1 'polypeptide(L)'
;MDDLLIDLSASIADVMGSSVVFAQGDAVRPQVLKESDLIISDLPIGYYPDDAIAQRYQVASSEGHTYAHHLMMEQALKYLKPQGVAIFLAPNNLLTSPQSDLLKTWLKDKAQILAMLTLPESLFSNPAYAKTIFILRKQEEESVQPFVYPFTDLQDQDQVVHFMESFQNWLKDSEI
;
A
#
# COMPACT_ATOMS: atom_id res chain seq x y z
N MET A 1 15.28 5.68 12.36
CA MET A 1 14.38 6.60 11.65
C MET A 1 15.25 7.53 10.84
N ASP A 2 14.95 7.80 9.60
CA ASP A 2 15.85 8.49 8.68
C ASP A 2 15.50 9.99 8.65
N ASP A 3 16.26 10.79 9.40
CA ASP A 3 16.07 12.24 9.49
C ASP A 3 16.32 12.92 8.14
N LEU A 4 17.24 12.37 7.34
CA LEU A 4 17.59 12.90 6.03
C LEU A 4 16.41 12.83 5.05
N LEU A 5 15.62 11.75 5.08
CA LEU A 5 14.46 11.62 4.20
C LEU A 5 13.36 12.61 4.53
N ILE A 6 13.13 12.92 5.79
CA ILE A 6 12.11 13.91 6.18
C ILE A 6 12.55 15.32 5.82
N ASP A 7 13.83 15.66 6.03
CA ASP A 7 14.39 16.97 5.65
C ASP A 7 14.37 17.19 4.13
N LEU A 8 14.70 16.14 3.36
CA LEU A 8 14.62 16.18 1.90
C LEU A 8 13.18 16.37 1.42
N SER A 9 12.25 15.64 2.00
CA SER A 9 10.83 15.75 1.64
C SER A 9 10.27 17.14 1.98
N ALA A 10 10.64 17.69 3.13
CA ALA A 10 10.26 19.05 3.53
C ALA A 10 10.82 20.10 2.55
N SER A 11 12.10 19.96 2.18
CA SER A 11 12.73 20.86 1.21
C SER A 11 12.07 20.79 -0.17
N ILE A 12 11.70 19.60 -0.64
CA ILE A 12 10.97 19.42 -1.90
C ILE A 12 9.59 20.08 -1.83
N ALA A 13 8.85 19.87 -0.73
CA ALA A 13 7.55 20.48 -0.54
C ALA A 13 7.60 22.00 -0.53
N ASP A 14 8.61 22.58 0.12
CA ASP A 14 8.84 24.04 0.12
C ASP A 14 9.11 24.58 -1.29
N VAL A 15 9.97 23.90 -2.07
CA VAL A 15 10.26 24.29 -3.46
C VAL A 15 9.01 24.20 -4.34
N MET A 16 8.15 23.21 -4.09
CA MET A 16 6.90 23.02 -4.82
C MET A 16 5.75 23.93 -4.32
N GLY A 17 5.95 24.70 -3.27
CA GLY A 17 4.91 25.52 -2.64
C GLY A 17 3.77 24.68 -2.03
N SER A 18 4.04 23.48 -1.59
CA SER A 18 3.05 22.53 -1.08
C SER A 18 2.87 22.67 0.43
N SER A 19 1.62 22.76 0.90
CA SER A 19 1.28 22.85 2.33
C SER A 19 1.18 21.47 2.97
N VAL A 20 2.31 20.80 3.15
CA VAL A 20 2.39 19.46 3.78
C VAL A 20 2.88 19.61 5.22
N VAL A 21 2.23 18.91 6.15
CA VAL A 21 2.68 18.78 7.53
C VAL A 21 3.49 17.49 7.67
N PHE A 22 4.76 17.64 8.03
CA PHE A 22 5.66 16.52 8.25
C PHE A 22 5.62 16.06 9.71
N ALA A 23 5.60 14.76 9.91
CA ALA A 23 5.71 14.15 11.23
C ALA A 23 6.67 12.96 11.14
N GLN A 24 7.67 12.95 11.99
CA GLN A 24 8.58 11.83 12.13
C GLN A 24 8.02 10.83 13.14
N GLY A 25 7.88 9.59 12.75
CA GLY A 25 7.36 8.54 13.63
C GLY A 25 7.42 7.16 13.00
N ASP A 26 7.32 6.15 13.84
CA ASP A 26 7.15 4.78 13.40
C ASP A 26 5.66 4.55 13.10
N ALA A 27 5.32 4.40 11.82
CA ALA A 27 3.94 4.28 11.35
C ALA A 27 3.20 3.03 11.88
N VAL A 28 3.92 2.03 12.38
CA VAL A 28 3.33 0.85 13.04
C VAL A 28 2.86 1.20 14.45
N ARG A 29 3.45 2.22 15.10
CA ARG A 29 3.05 2.60 16.45
C ARG A 29 1.72 3.37 16.46
N PRO A 30 0.87 3.17 17.50
CA PRO A 30 -0.38 3.92 17.61
C PRO A 30 -0.10 5.42 17.75
N GLN A 31 -1.07 6.26 17.34
CA GLN A 31 -1.06 7.73 17.44
C GLN A 31 -0.14 8.47 16.44
N VAL A 32 0.55 7.79 15.55
CA VAL A 32 1.32 8.43 14.48
C VAL A 32 0.41 8.81 13.31
N LEU A 33 -0.49 7.91 12.92
CA LEU A 33 -1.46 8.17 11.87
C LEU A 33 -2.71 8.90 12.40
N LYS A 34 -3.39 9.62 11.51
CA LYS A 34 -4.68 10.25 11.77
C LYS A 34 -5.74 9.65 10.87
N GLU A 35 -7.01 9.69 11.29
CA GLU A 35 -8.12 9.30 10.43
C GLU A 35 -8.11 10.11 9.13
N SER A 36 -8.15 9.40 8.01
CA SER A 36 -7.99 9.96 6.68
C SER A 36 -8.93 9.31 5.68
N ASP A 37 -9.31 10.07 4.66
CA ASP A 37 -10.09 9.57 3.52
C ASP A 37 -9.21 8.83 2.52
N LEU A 38 -7.92 9.21 2.46
CA LEU A 38 -6.91 8.62 1.58
C LEU A 38 -5.61 8.40 2.35
N ILE A 39 -5.03 7.21 2.20
CA ILE A 39 -3.69 6.88 2.69
C ILE A 39 -2.86 6.37 1.51
N ILE A 40 -1.68 6.95 1.30
CA ILE A 40 -0.73 6.50 0.30
C ILE A 40 0.57 6.14 1.01
N SER A 41 1.13 4.98 0.72
CA SER A 41 2.40 4.56 1.31
C SER A 41 3.22 3.66 0.40
N ASP A 42 4.52 3.93 0.35
CA ASP A 42 5.50 2.94 -0.08
C ASP A 42 5.84 2.03 1.10
N LEU A 43 5.46 0.76 0.99
CA LEU A 43 5.62 -0.19 2.07
C LEU A 43 7.04 -0.76 2.09
N PRO A 44 7.67 -0.86 3.27
CA PRO A 44 9.03 -1.38 3.41
C PRO A 44 9.08 -2.88 3.10
N ILE A 45 10.22 -3.33 2.58
CA ILE A 45 10.54 -4.75 2.43
C ILE A 45 11.34 -5.19 3.64
N GLY A 46 10.92 -6.29 4.28
CA GLY A 46 11.62 -6.87 5.42
C GLY A 46 10.74 -7.05 6.66
N TYR A 47 11.38 -7.49 7.73
CA TYR A 47 10.70 -7.75 8.99
C TYR A 47 10.69 -6.52 9.89
N TYR A 48 9.63 -6.42 10.70
CA TYR A 48 9.55 -5.41 11.74
C TYR A 48 10.40 -5.83 12.95
N PRO A 49 11.23 -4.94 13.50
CA PRO A 49 12.25 -5.32 14.48
C PRO A 49 11.72 -5.53 15.90
N ASP A 50 10.49 -5.07 16.22
CA ASP A 50 9.92 -5.13 17.57
C ASP A 50 8.73 -6.11 17.61
N ASP A 51 9.02 -7.37 17.95
CA ASP A 51 8.01 -8.41 17.99
C ASP A 51 6.93 -8.14 19.04
N ALA A 52 7.25 -7.48 20.14
CA ALA A 52 6.27 -7.14 21.17
C ALA A 52 5.21 -6.15 20.66
N ILE A 53 5.59 -5.27 19.76
CA ILE A 53 4.65 -4.39 19.05
C ILE A 53 3.93 -5.17 17.95
N ALA A 54 4.64 -5.96 17.16
CA ALA A 54 4.05 -6.75 16.07
C ALA A 54 2.91 -7.65 16.58
N GLN A 55 3.07 -8.29 17.73
CA GLN A 55 2.06 -9.17 18.34
C GLN A 55 0.74 -8.46 18.76
N ARG A 56 0.67 -7.14 18.66
CA ARG A 56 -0.57 -6.38 18.85
C ARG A 56 -1.46 -6.34 17.62
N TYR A 57 -0.97 -6.83 16.50
CA TYR A 57 -1.64 -6.84 15.21
C TYR A 57 -2.24 -8.21 14.91
N GLN A 58 -3.36 -8.22 14.17
CA GLN A 58 -4.04 -9.46 13.79
C GLN A 58 -3.28 -10.21 12.69
N VAL A 59 -2.51 -9.48 11.87
CA VAL A 59 -1.66 -10.04 10.82
C VAL A 59 -0.28 -10.49 11.33
N ALA A 60 -0.05 -10.44 12.66
CA ALA A 60 1.21 -10.86 13.24
C ALA A 60 1.48 -12.35 13.02
N SER A 61 2.72 -12.67 12.67
CA SER A 61 3.15 -14.07 12.59
C SER A 61 3.14 -14.72 13.97
N SER A 62 2.65 -15.95 14.05
CA SER A 62 2.73 -16.76 15.26
C SER A 62 4.13 -17.31 15.53
N GLU A 63 4.98 -17.33 14.50
CA GLU A 63 6.35 -17.83 14.57
C GLU A 63 7.31 -16.83 13.90
N GLY A 64 8.38 -16.46 14.62
CA GLY A 64 9.40 -15.54 14.12
C GLY A 64 8.90 -14.09 13.95
N HIS A 65 9.65 -13.31 13.19
CA HIS A 65 9.36 -11.91 12.95
C HIS A 65 8.22 -11.71 11.93
N THR A 66 7.42 -10.68 12.13
CA THR A 66 6.35 -10.30 11.19
C THR A 66 6.88 -9.34 10.12
N TYR A 67 6.40 -9.47 8.90
CA TYR A 67 6.71 -8.49 7.83
C TYR A 67 6.19 -7.10 8.18
N ALA A 68 7.06 -6.10 8.06
CA ALA A 68 6.72 -4.71 8.37
C ALA A 68 5.57 -4.18 7.49
N HIS A 69 5.55 -4.55 6.21
CA HIS A 69 4.48 -4.16 5.29
C HIS A 69 3.10 -4.71 5.67
N HIS A 70 3.00 -5.92 6.26
CA HIS A 70 1.73 -6.43 6.77
C HIS A 70 1.19 -5.58 7.92
N LEU A 71 2.07 -5.24 8.89
CA LEU A 71 1.70 -4.40 10.04
C LEU A 71 1.28 -3.00 9.60
N MET A 72 2.03 -2.39 8.66
CA MET A 72 1.72 -1.07 8.14
C MET A 72 0.40 -1.05 7.38
N MET A 73 0.07 -2.09 6.62
CA MET A 73 -1.24 -2.21 5.95
C MET A 73 -2.37 -2.28 6.97
N GLU A 74 -2.25 -3.14 8.00
CA GLU A 74 -3.26 -3.22 9.05
C GLU A 74 -3.40 -1.88 9.77
N GLN A 75 -2.29 -1.24 10.11
CA GLN A 75 -2.31 0.06 10.77
C GLN A 75 -2.98 1.13 9.92
N ALA A 76 -2.62 1.23 8.64
CA ALA A 76 -3.22 2.19 7.72
C ALA A 76 -4.74 1.98 7.60
N LEU A 77 -5.20 0.75 7.41
CA LEU A 77 -6.62 0.45 7.30
C LEU A 77 -7.41 0.72 8.59
N LYS A 78 -6.77 0.65 9.78
CA LYS A 78 -7.40 1.09 11.04
C LYS A 78 -7.72 2.58 11.05
N TYR A 79 -6.82 3.40 10.50
CA TYR A 79 -6.95 4.86 10.43
C TYR A 79 -7.64 5.37 9.16
N LEU A 80 -7.99 4.50 8.25
CA LEU A 80 -8.79 4.85 7.08
C LEU A 80 -10.27 5.00 7.52
N LYS A 81 -10.92 6.08 7.10
CA LYS A 81 -12.36 6.28 7.32
C LYS A 81 -13.19 5.24 6.56
N PRO A 82 -14.46 5.02 6.93
CA PRO A 82 -15.38 4.23 6.11
C PRO A 82 -15.37 4.71 4.65
N GLN A 83 -15.38 3.80 3.68
CA GLN A 83 -15.25 4.09 2.24
C GLN A 83 -13.93 4.77 1.82
N GLY A 84 -13.02 5.04 2.73
CA GLY A 84 -11.72 5.59 2.43
C GLY A 84 -10.86 4.64 1.58
N VAL A 85 -9.90 5.21 0.85
CA VAL A 85 -9.04 4.49 -0.08
C VAL A 85 -7.60 4.46 0.42
N ALA A 86 -6.96 3.31 0.31
CA ALA A 86 -5.53 3.16 0.54
C ALA A 86 -4.84 2.75 -0.76
N ILE A 87 -3.70 3.41 -1.05
CA ILE A 87 -2.85 3.09 -2.19
C ILE A 87 -1.48 2.68 -1.65
N PHE A 88 -1.12 1.43 -1.86
CA PHE A 88 0.14 0.88 -1.37
C PHE A 88 1.05 0.46 -2.51
N LEU A 89 2.27 0.92 -2.49
CA LEU A 89 3.35 0.32 -3.28
C LEU A 89 3.97 -0.81 -2.43
N ALA A 90 3.60 -2.05 -2.72
CA ALA A 90 3.91 -3.23 -1.91
C ALA A 90 4.76 -4.25 -2.67
N PRO A 91 5.49 -5.14 -1.99
CA PRO A 91 6.26 -6.20 -2.66
C PRO A 91 5.38 -7.06 -3.57
N ASN A 92 5.91 -7.48 -4.73
CA ASN A 92 5.16 -8.32 -5.69
C ASN A 92 4.67 -9.63 -5.07
N ASN A 93 5.36 -10.15 -4.06
CA ASN A 93 4.99 -11.36 -3.35
C ASN A 93 4.08 -11.14 -2.14
N LEU A 94 3.47 -9.96 -1.99
CA LEU A 94 2.59 -9.62 -0.86
C LEU A 94 1.56 -10.71 -0.56
N LEU A 95 0.90 -11.24 -1.60
CA LEU A 95 -0.17 -12.23 -1.47
C LEU A 95 0.31 -13.68 -1.62
N THR A 96 1.61 -13.91 -1.81
CA THR A 96 2.20 -15.25 -2.02
C THR A 96 3.36 -15.58 -1.07
N SER A 97 3.75 -14.64 -0.22
CA SER A 97 4.80 -14.82 0.79
C SER A 97 4.37 -15.83 1.88
N PRO A 98 5.29 -16.39 2.66
CA PRO A 98 4.97 -17.36 3.70
C PRO A 98 3.94 -16.89 4.75
N GLN A 99 3.87 -15.58 5.02
CA GLN A 99 2.91 -15.00 5.98
C GLN A 99 1.64 -14.44 5.30
N SER A 100 1.50 -14.59 3.99
CA SER A 100 0.41 -13.96 3.22
C SER A 100 -0.99 -14.48 3.59
N ASP A 101 -1.11 -15.71 4.10
CA ASP A 101 -2.41 -16.28 4.43
C ASP A 101 -3.09 -15.56 5.60
N LEU A 102 -2.32 -15.10 6.58
CA LEU A 102 -2.83 -14.26 7.68
C LEU A 102 -3.35 -12.93 7.14
N LEU A 103 -2.55 -12.27 6.30
CA LEU A 103 -2.93 -11.01 5.66
C LEU A 103 -4.18 -11.17 4.79
N LYS A 104 -4.24 -12.20 3.93
CA LYS A 104 -5.39 -12.46 3.06
C LYS A 104 -6.67 -12.72 3.87
N THR A 105 -6.55 -13.50 4.94
CA THR A 105 -7.69 -13.79 5.82
C THR A 105 -8.20 -12.53 6.49
N TRP A 106 -7.29 -11.70 7.00
CA TRP A 106 -7.65 -10.45 7.65
C TRP A 106 -8.24 -9.43 6.67
N LEU A 107 -7.67 -9.31 5.46
CA LEU A 107 -8.15 -8.37 4.43
C LEU A 107 -9.58 -8.67 4.00
N LYS A 108 -9.99 -9.94 3.91
CA LYS A 108 -11.35 -10.32 3.49
C LYS A 108 -12.45 -9.60 4.28
N ASP A 109 -12.21 -9.37 5.57
CA ASP A 109 -13.20 -8.78 6.47
C ASP A 109 -13.02 -7.27 6.65
N LYS A 110 -11.94 -6.69 6.15
CA LYS A 110 -11.55 -5.31 6.48
C LYS A 110 -11.45 -4.38 5.28
N ALA A 111 -11.12 -4.93 4.12
CA ALA A 111 -10.92 -4.12 2.93
C ALA A 111 -11.20 -4.92 1.67
N GLN A 112 -11.58 -4.20 0.64
CA GLN A 112 -11.67 -4.72 -0.72
C GLN A 112 -10.46 -4.28 -1.52
N ILE A 113 -9.84 -5.21 -2.25
CA ILE A 113 -8.84 -4.86 -3.26
C ILE A 113 -9.60 -4.38 -4.49
N LEU A 114 -9.45 -3.10 -4.82
CA LEU A 114 -10.02 -2.48 -6.01
C LEU A 114 -9.15 -2.70 -7.24
N ALA A 115 -7.83 -2.54 -7.07
CA ALA A 115 -6.92 -2.75 -8.20
C ALA A 115 -5.55 -3.28 -7.77
N MET A 116 -4.92 -4.01 -8.68
CA MET A 116 -3.53 -4.46 -8.58
C MET A 116 -2.80 -4.12 -9.89
N LEU A 117 -1.83 -3.21 -9.81
CA LEU A 117 -1.06 -2.74 -10.95
C LEU A 117 0.40 -3.19 -10.76
N THR A 118 0.80 -4.26 -11.44
CA THR A 118 2.17 -4.78 -11.35
C THR A 118 3.11 -3.86 -12.14
N LEU A 119 4.17 -3.40 -11.49
CA LEU A 119 5.16 -2.54 -12.11
C LEU A 119 6.24 -3.36 -12.82
N PRO A 120 6.83 -2.83 -13.92
CA PRO A 120 7.94 -3.48 -14.61
C PRO A 120 9.15 -3.69 -13.66
N GLU A 121 9.74 -4.88 -13.70
CA GLU A 121 10.95 -5.18 -12.90
C GLU A 121 12.13 -4.27 -13.25
N SER A 122 12.16 -3.75 -14.49
CA SER A 122 13.19 -2.81 -14.96
C SER A 122 13.24 -1.48 -14.18
N LEU A 123 12.19 -1.13 -13.45
CA LEU A 123 12.17 0.06 -12.57
C LEU A 123 12.97 -0.12 -11.28
N PHE A 124 13.33 -1.35 -10.96
CA PHE A 124 13.97 -1.67 -9.69
C PHE A 124 15.42 -2.13 -9.92
N SER A 125 16.32 -1.68 -9.06
CA SER A 125 17.73 -2.09 -9.12
C SER A 125 17.96 -3.60 -8.91
N ASN A 126 16.99 -4.27 -8.27
CA ASN A 126 16.97 -5.70 -8.04
C ASN A 126 15.53 -6.21 -8.16
N PRO A 127 15.24 -7.24 -8.97
CA PRO A 127 13.92 -7.85 -9.10
C PRO A 127 13.28 -8.28 -7.76
N ALA A 128 14.11 -8.62 -6.76
CA ALA A 128 13.61 -8.95 -5.41
C ALA A 128 12.91 -7.76 -4.71
N TYR A 129 13.13 -6.54 -5.19
CA TYR A 129 12.50 -5.32 -4.68
C TYR A 129 11.37 -4.83 -5.58
N ALA A 130 11.01 -5.61 -6.59
CA ALA A 130 9.90 -5.27 -7.48
C ALA A 130 8.59 -5.15 -6.71
N LYS A 131 7.78 -4.18 -7.09
CA LYS A 131 6.56 -3.81 -6.38
C LYS A 131 5.34 -3.77 -7.31
N THR A 132 4.20 -3.97 -6.69
CA THR A 132 2.86 -3.82 -7.26
C THR A 132 2.14 -2.70 -6.52
N ILE A 133 1.39 -1.88 -7.24
CA ILE A 133 0.47 -0.91 -6.63
C ILE A 133 -0.82 -1.65 -6.30
N PHE A 134 -1.19 -1.65 -5.02
CA PHE A 134 -2.46 -2.13 -4.52
C PHE A 134 -3.36 -0.95 -4.17
N ILE A 135 -4.56 -0.91 -4.72
CA ILE A 135 -5.60 0.05 -4.36
C ILE A 135 -6.66 -0.70 -3.58
N LEU A 136 -6.89 -0.28 -2.34
CA LEU A 136 -7.85 -0.89 -1.44
C LEU A 136 -8.88 0.14 -0.99
N ARG A 137 -10.12 -0.31 -0.80
CA ARG A 137 -11.17 0.46 -0.13
C ARG A 137 -11.50 -0.22 1.19
N LYS A 138 -11.66 0.57 2.25
CA LYS A 138 -12.19 0.05 3.50
C LYS A 138 -13.64 -0.40 3.29
N GLN A 139 -13.89 -1.70 3.52
CA GLN A 139 -15.12 -2.36 3.09
C GLN A 139 -16.30 -1.98 3.97
N GLU A 140 -17.48 -1.82 3.36
CA GLU A 140 -18.76 -1.81 4.06
C GLU A 140 -19.76 -2.84 3.54
N GLU A 141 -19.98 -3.09 2.28
CA GLU A 141 -20.99 -4.10 1.85
C GLU A 141 -20.81 -4.78 0.49
N GLU A 142 -20.37 -4.15 -0.58
CA GLU A 142 -20.35 -4.79 -1.89
C GLU A 142 -18.93 -5.09 -2.40
N SER A 143 -18.71 -6.31 -2.91
CA SER A 143 -17.44 -6.67 -3.52
C SER A 143 -17.48 -6.45 -5.03
N VAL A 144 -16.57 -5.64 -5.53
CA VAL A 144 -16.34 -5.41 -6.97
C VAL A 144 -15.21 -6.33 -7.43
N GLN A 145 -15.26 -6.77 -8.70
CA GLN A 145 -14.15 -7.52 -9.28
C GLN A 145 -12.92 -6.61 -9.39
N PRO A 146 -11.76 -7.01 -8.83
CA PRO A 146 -10.56 -6.20 -8.89
C PRO A 146 -10.08 -5.95 -10.32
N PHE A 147 -9.65 -4.71 -10.58
CA PHE A 147 -8.92 -4.39 -11.81
C PHE A 147 -7.47 -4.85 -11.70
N VAL A 148 -7.00 -5.69 -12.62
CA VAL A 148 -5.63 -6.20 -12.62
C VAL A 148 -4.93 -5.81 -13.91
N TYR A 149 -3.81 -5.12 -13.81
CA TYR A 149 -3.05 -4.67 -14.98
C TYR A 149 -1.54 -4.85 -14.76
N PRO A 150 -0.86 -5.63 -15.61
CA PRO A 150 0.59 -5.74 -15.59
C PRO A 150 1.21 -4.71 -16.54
N PHE A 151 2.01 -3.79 -16.02
CA PHE A 151 2.87 -2.96 -16.85
C PHE A 151 4.15 -3.71 -17.21
N THR A 152 4.51 -3.70 -18.49
CA THR A 152 5.78 -4.22 -18.98
C THR A 152 6.79 -3.12 -19.23
N ASP A 153 6.32 -1.94 -19.66
CA ASP A 153 7.13 -0.74 -19.85
C ASP A 153 6.28 0.51 -19.62
N LEU A 154 6.67 1.37 -18.70
CA LEU A 154 5.99 2.65 -18.45
C LEU A 154 6.36 3.75 -19.47
N GLN A 155 7.37 3.53 -20.32
CA GLN A 155 7.72 4.44 -21.41
C GLN A 155 6.93 4.13 -22.68
N ASP A 156 6.30 2.97 -22.77
CA ASP A 156 5.41 2.61 -23.87
C ASP A 156 4.09 3.39 -23.74
N GLN A 157 3.95 4.43 -24.59
CA GLN A 157 2.78 5.29 -24.58
C GLN A 157 1.49 4.55 -24.92
N ASP A 158 1.55 3.58 -25.83
CA ASP A 158 0.37 2.81 -26.22
C ASP A 158 -0.13 1.95 -25.07
N GLN A 159 0.78 1.36 -24.30
CA GLN A 159 0.42 0.61 -23.07
C GLN A 159 -0.20 1.53 -22.01
N VAL A 160 0.34 2.74 -21.82
CA VAL A 160 -0.19 3.71 -20.87
C VAL A 160 -1.58 4.19 -21.29
N VAL A 161 -1.79 4.49 -22.56
CA VAL A 161 -3.12 4.87 -23.10
C VAL A 161 -4.12 3.73 -22.91
N HIS A 162 -3.75 2.52 -23.30
CA HIS A 162 -4.61 1.34 -23.10
C HIS A 162 -4.98 1.12 -21.63
N PHE A 163 -4.01 1.28 -20.72
CA PHE A 163 -4.27 1.22 -19.28
C PHE A 163 -5.31 2.26 -18.86
N MET A 164 -5.13 3.52 -19.26
CA MET A 164 -6.02 4.61 -18.88
C MET A 164 -7.46 4.37 -19.38
N GLU A 165 -7.62 3.92 -20.61
CA GLU A 165 -8.93 3.60 -21.18
C GLU A 165 -9.59 2.41 -20.44
N SER A 166 -8.82 1.34 -20.23
CA SER A 166 -9.31 0.14 -19.54
C SER A 166 -9.70 0.44 -18.11
N PHE A 167 -8.91 1.23 -17.39
CA PHE A 167 -9.17 1.61 -16.01
C PHE A 167 -10.41 2.53 -15.90
N GLN A 168 -10.55 3.50 -16.82
CA GLN A 168 -11.74 4.36 -16.86
C GLN A 168 -13.03 3.57 -17.16
N ASN A 169 -12.97 2.58 -18.04
CA ASN A 169 -14.12 1.73 -18.33
C ASN A 169 -14.46 0.88 -17.11
N TRP A 170 -13.46 0.27 -16.45
CA TRP A 170 -13.68 -0.48 -15.23
C TRP A 170 -14.29 0.37 -14.09
N LEU A 171 -13.85 1.62 -13.92
CA LEU A 171 -14.45 2.55 -12.94
C LEU A 171 -15.94 2.80 -13.21
N LYS A 172 -16.32 2.98 -14.47
CA LYS A 172 -17.73 3.19 -14.87
C LYS A 172 -18.57 1.93 -14.63
N ASP A 173 -18.05 0.77 -15.02
CA ASP A 173 -18.76 -0.51 -14.90
C ASP A 173 -18.90 -0.97 -13.44
N SER A 174 -18.01 -0.51 -12.58
CA SER A 174 -17.97 -0.85 -11.15
C SER A 174 -18.74 0.12 -10.26
N GLU A 175 -19.31 1.19 -10.83
CA GLU A 175 -20.03 2.25 -10.08
C GLU A 175 -19.19 2.87 -8.94
N ILE A 176 -17.86 2.99 -9.15
CA ILE A 176 -16.89 3.47 -8.15
C ILE A 176 -16.62 4.97 -8.34
#